data_d820483a8a7bf93f6540021f06086de3
#
_entry.id   d820483a8a7bf93f6540021f06086de3
#
_cell.length_a   1.000
_cell.length_b   1.000
_cell.length_c   1.000
_cell.angle_alpha   90.00
_cell.angle_beta   90.00
_cell.angle_gamma   90.00
#
_symmetry.space_group_name_H-M   'P 1'
#
loop_
_entity.id
_entity.type
_entity.pdbx_description
1 polymer ?
#
loop_
_entity_poly.entity_id
_entity_poly.type
_entity_poly.pdbx_seq_one_letter_code
_entity_poly.pdbx_strand_id
1 'polypeptide(L)'
;MTSNDLDRQARTAYEAHRGANPGSLPPWEEAGELEQKAWRAAVTAVTAPSDATVAEGKAVPSIIVQANKETYVFHKDFTAGRQGSLVISDEHASSNHCLFQFAHGYWYVEDLSSTNGTWLNGRRMYNAQRLKKGDKVKIGRTVIVVVST
;
A
#
# COMPACT_ATOMS: atom_id res chain seq x y z
N MET A 1 26.09 -11.76 5.35
CA MET A 1 25.46 -13.08 5.11
C MET A 1 26.20 -13.79 3.99
N THR A 2 26.58 -15.02 4.19
CA THR A 2 27.28 -15.80 3.16
C THR A 2 26.28 -16.50 2.24
N SER A 3 26.73 -16.93 1.06
CA SER A 3 25.89 -17.68 0.12
C SER A 3 25.36 -18.98 0.73
N ASN A 4 26.16 -19.63 1.58
CA ASN A 4 25.74 -20.86 2.26
C ASN A 4 24.60 -20.61 3.26
N ASP A 5 24.62 -19.50 3.97
CA ASP A 5 23.55 -19.14 4.89
C ASP A 5 22.24 -18.86 4.14
N LEU A 6 22.34 -18.19 3.00
CA LEU A 6 21.21 -17.89 2.15
C LEU A 6 20.59 -19.18 1.59
N ASP A 7 21.42 -20.10 1.11
CA ASP A 7 20.98 -21.39 0.61
C ASP A 7 20.26 -22.20 1.70
N ARG A 8 20.80 -22.20 2.90
CA ARG A 8 20.22 -22.92 4.03
C ARG A 8 18.85 -22.35 4.41
N GLN A 9 18.74 -21.04 4.45
CA GLN A 9 17.46 -20.37 4.75
C GLN A 9 16.43 -20.60 3.67
N ALA A 10 16.83 -20.48 2.41
CA ALA A 10 15.95 -20.73 1.27
C ALA A 10 15.46 -22.18 1.24
N ARG A 11 16.35 -23.14 1.48
CA ARG A 11 15.99 -24.54 1.57
C ARG A 11 15.02 -24.81 2.71
N THR A 12 15.26 -24.23 3.89
CA THR A 12 14.37 -24.40 5.05
C THR A 12 12.97 -23.88 4.74
N ALA A 13 12.86 -22.71 4.16
CA ALA A 13 11.58 -22.12 3.76
C ALA A 13 10.86 -22.97 2.70
N TYR A 14 11.60 -23.44 1.72
CA TYR A 14 11.09 -24.29 0.66
C TYR A 14 10.54 -25.63 1.19
N GLU A 15 11.31 -26.29 2.04
CA GLU A 15 10.91 -27.58 2.63
C GLU A 15 9.71 -27.42 3.57
N ALA A 16 9.62 -26.31 4.29
CA ALA A 16 8.45 -26.00 5.12
C ALA A 16 7.20 -25.82 4.26
N HIS A 17 7.31 -25.10 3.14
CA HIS A 17 6.21 -24.91 2.21
C HIS A 17 5.80 -26.24 1.54
N ARG A 18 6.79 -27.04 1.16
CA ARG A 18 6.56 -28.37 0.58
C ARG A 18 5.86 -29.29 1.60
N GLY A 19 6.25 -29.23 2.87
CA GLY A 19 5.61 -29.99 3.93
C GLY A 19 4.13 -29.64 4.12
N ALA A 20 3.77 -28.38 3.94
CA ALA A 20 2.38 -27.93 3.99
C ALA A 20 1.57 -28.36 2.76
N ASN A 21 2.24 -28.58 1.62
CA ASN A 21 1.60 -28.96 0.35
C ASN A 21 2.31 -30.17 -0.25
N PRO A 22 2.18 -31.36 0.37
CA PRO A 22 2.88 -32.55 -0.11
C PRO A 22 2.41 -32.93 -1.53
N GLY A 23 3.36 -33.22 -2.38
CA GLY A 23 3.11 -33.60 -3.77
C GLY A 23 3.08 -32.45 -4.77
N SER A 24 3.15 -31.20 -4.31
CA SER A 24 3.14 -30.04 -5.20
C SER A 24 4.54 -29.64 -5.69
N LEU A 25 5.57 -29.92 -4.91
CA LEU A 25 6.93 -29.52 -5.20
C LEU A 25 7.90 -30.69 -5.05
N PRO A 26 8.95 -30.79 -5.89
CA PRO A 26 10.01 -31.78 -5.71
C PRO A 26 10.89 -31.43 -4.50
N PRO A 27 11.75 -32.35 -4.05
CA PRO A 27 12.76 -32.03 -3.03
C PRO A 27 13.67 -30.89 -3.51
N TRP A 28 14.24 -30.15 -2.55
CA TRP A 28 15.11 -29.02 -2.87
C TRP A 28 16.23 -29.35 -3.85
N GLU A 29 16.81 -30.52 -3.71
CA GLU A 29 17.90 -30.98 -4.56
C GLU A 29 17.44 -31.24 -6.01
N GLU A 30 16.16 -31.53 -6.20
CA GLU A 30 15.56 -31.78 -7.52
C GLU A 30 14.89 -30.53 -8.08
N ALA A 31 14.72 -29.50 -7.27
CA ALA A 31 14.18 -28.22 -7.70
C ALA A 31 15.12 -27.59 -8.74
N GLY A 32 14.54 -27.05 -9.79
CA GLY A 32 15.32 -26.41 -10.83
C GLY A 32 16.09 -25.20 -10.31
N GLU A 33 17.20 -24.89 -10.97
CA GLU A 33 18.05 -23.76 -10.59
C GLU A 33 17.27 -22.44 -10.50
N LEU A 34 16.33 -22.22 -11.42
CA LEU A 34 15.48 -21.03 -11.41
C LEU A 34 14.58 -20.99 -10.18
N GLU A 35 14.04 -22.12 -9.77
CA GLU A 35 13.20 -22.23 -8.60
C GLU A 35 14.00 -21.98 -7.32
N GLN A 36 15.15 -22.60 -7.19
CA GLN A 36 16.06 -22.36 -6.07
C GLN A 36 16.46 -20.89 -6.00
N LYS A 37 16.75 -20.27 -7.13
CA LYS A 37 17.09 -18.85 -7.22
C LYS A 37 15.93 -17.97 -6.76
N ALA A 38 14.71 -18.31 -7.18
CA ALA A 38 13.51 -17.58 -6.77
C ALA A 38 13.30 -17.62 -5.25
N TRP A 39 13.50 -18.80 -4.64
CA TRP A 39 13.38 -18.96 -3.19
C TRP A 39 14.48 -18.23 -2.43
N ARG A 40 15.70 -18.21 -2.94
CA ARG A 40 16.79 -17.41 -2.35
C ARG A 40 16.46 -15.92 -2.38
N ALA A 41 15.89 -15.45 -3.49
CA ALA A 41 15.44 -14.07 -3.60
C ALA A 41 14.31 -13.74 -2.64
N ALA A 42 13.33 -14.65 -2.51
CA ALA A 42 12.20 -14.49 -1.58
C ALA A 42 12.68 -14.41 -0.12
N VAL A 43 13.60 -15.30 0.28
CA VAL A 43 14.18 -15.29 1.63
C VAL A 43 14.97 -14.01 1.88
N THR A 44 15.73 -13.56 0.92
CA THR A 44 16.47 -12.29 1.02
C THR A 44 15.52 -11.12 1.24
N ALA A 45 14.40 -11.08 0.51
CA ALA A 45 13.39 -10.04 0.66
C ALA A 45 12.74 -10.05 2.04
N VAL A 46 12.47 -11.24 2.59
CA VAL A 46 11.87 -11.41 3.92
C VAL A 46 12.84 -11.04 5.03
N THR A 47 14.12 -11.37 4.87
CA THR A 47 15.14 -11.12 5.88
C THR A 47 15.82 -9.77 5.76
N ALA A 48 15.54 -9.02 4.67
CA ALA A 48 16.10 -7.70 4.48
C ALA A 48 15.61 -6.75 5.58
N PRO A 49 16.48 -5.88 6.11
CA PRO A 49 16.05 -4.86 7.06
C PRO A 49 14.99 -3.95 6.45
N SER A 50 14.08 -3.45 7.27
CA SER A 50 13.01 -2.56 6.82
C SER A 50 13.55 -1.32 6.11
N ASP A 51 14.64 -0.77 6.60
CA ASP A 51 15.29 0.39 6.00
C ASP A 51 15.85 0.10 4.62
N ALA A 52 16.40 -1.10 4.39
CA ALA A 52 16.86 -1.50 3.07
C ALA A 52 15.70 -1.55 2.06
N THR A 53 14.54 -2.02 2.49
CA THR A 53 13.32 -2.03 1.68
C THR A 53 12.89 -0.61 1.33
N VAL A 54 12.94 0.30 2.29
CA VAL A 54 12.62 1.72 2.09
C VAL A 54 13.64 2.37 1.15
N ALA A 55 14.93 2.08 1.35
CA ALA A 55 16.00 2.63 0.53
C ALA A 55 15.91 2.22 -0.94
N GLU A 56 15.34 1.05 -1.22
CA GLU A 56 15.15 0.58 -2.59
C GLU A 56 13.98 1.25 -3.30
N GLY A 57 13.23 2.11 -2.61
CA GLY A 57 12.12 2.84 -3.21
C GLY A 57 10.93 1.99 -3.60
N LYS A 58 10.87 0.74 -3.16
CA LYS A 58 9.74 -0.16 -3.41
C LYS A 58 8.63 -0.02 -2.39
N ALA A 59 8.91 0.62 -1.26
CA ALA A 59 7.89 0.97 -0.29
C ALA A 59 6.95 2.03 -0.88
N VAL A 60 5.68 1.96 -0.55
CA VAL A 60 4.72 3.00 -0.91
C VAL A 60 5.18 4.32 -0.28
N PRO A 61 5.42 5.37 -1.06
CA PRO A 61 5.78 6.65 -0.48
C PRO A 61 4.64 7.16 0.38
N SER A 62 4.99 7.81 1.48
CA SER A 62 3.97 8.37 2.37
C SER A 62 3.25 9.53 1.70
N ILE A 63 1.95 9.62 1.99
CA ILE A 63 1.17 10.81 1.69
C ILE A 63 0.85 11.52 3.00
N ILE A 64 1.02 12.83 3.00
CA ILE A 64 0.70 13.68 4.15
C ILE A 64 -0.51 14.52 3.78
N VAL A 65 -1.57 14.38 4.55
CA VAL A 65 -2.81 15.12 4.34
C VAL A 65 -3.19 15.88 5.62
N GLN A 66 -3.87 16.97 5.46
CA GLN A 66 -4.37 17.78 6.59
C GLN A 66 -5.89 17.86 6.49
N ALA A 67 -6.56 17.53 7.59
CA ALA A 67 -8.01 17.63 7.72
C ALA A 67 -8.35 18.11 9.14
N ASN A 68 -9.34 19.00 9.27
CA ASN A 68 -9.80 19.51 10.55
C ASN A 68 -8.65 20.08 11.42
N LYS A 69 -7.66 20.72 10.80
CA LYS A 69 -6.47 21.29 11.44
C LYS A 69 -5.50 20.24 12.00
N GLU A 70 -5.73 18.98 11.72
CA GLU A 70 -4.84 17.87 12.09
C GLU A 70 -4.11 17.33 10.87
N THR A 71 -2.90 16.86 11.08
CA THR A 71 -2.06 16.31 10.02
C THR A 71 -1.97 14.81 10.17
N TYR A 72 -2.19 14.09 9.08
CA TYR A 72 -2.16 12.64 9.03
C TYR A 72 -1.12 12.17 8.02
N VAL A 73 -0.44 11.09 8.35
CA VAL A 73 0.56 10.46 7.48
C VAL A 73 0.13 9.02 7.22
N PHE A 74 0.03 8.64 5.96
CA PHE A 74 -0.32 7.29 5.56
C PHE A 74 0.77 6.70 4.67
N HIS A 75 1.08 5.43 4.89
CA HIS A 75 2.09 4.68 4.15
C HIS A 75 1.50 3.57 3.28
N LYS A 76 0.19 3.49 3.23
CA LYS A 76 -0.57 2.52 2.44
C LYS A 76 -1.91 3.12 2.04
N ASP A 77 -2.61 2.46 1.16
CA ASP A 77 -3.96 2.87 0.76
C ASP A 77 -4.87 3.02 1.99
N PHE A 78 -5.70 4.03 1.96
CA PHE A 78 -6.62 4.30 3.05
C PHE A 78 -7.92 4.91 2.54
N THR A 79 -8.99 4.74 3.32
CA THR A 79 -10.28 5.37 3.03
C THR A 79 -10.50 6.58 3.92
N ALA A 80 -11.17 7.57 3.40
CA ALA A 80 -11.62 8.73 4.17
C ALA A 80 -13.15 8.72 4.24
N GLY A 81 -13.70 9.00 5.39
CA GLY A 81 -15.13 9.00 5.64
C GLY A 81 -15.44 8.90 7.12
N ARG A 82 -16.72 8.80 7.48
CA ARG A 82 -17.12 8.71 8.89
C ARG A 82 -16.61 7.44 9.58
N GLN A 83 -16.38 6.37 8.81
CA GLN A 83 -15.87 5.08 9.30
C GLN A 83 -14.60 4.65 8.57
N GLY A 84 -13.94 5.56 7.86
CA GLY A 84 -12.70 5.27 7.15
C GLY A 84 -11.47 5.28 8.07
N SER A 85 -10.32 4.97 7.50
CA SER A 85 -9.04 5.07 8.21
C SER A 85 -8.73 6.52 8.60
N LEU A 86 -9.07 7.46 7.73
CA LEU A 86 -9.11 8.88 8.05
C LEU A 86 -10.55 9.21 8.43
N VAL A 87 -10.81 9.35 9.72
CA VAL A 87 -12.17 9.61 10.23
C VAL A 87 -12.55 11.05 9.98
N ILE A 88 -13.62 11.25 9.23
CA ILE A 88 -14.20 12.57 8.96
C ILE A 88 -15.50 12.68 9.76
N SER A 89 -15.51 13.51 10.78
CA SER A 89 -16.67 13.75 11.62
C SER A 89 -17.59 14.78 10.96
N ASP A 90 -18.15 14.43 9.83
CA ASP A 90 -19.01 15.28 9.02
C ASP A 90 -20.27 14.48 8.65
N GLU A 91 -21.43 14.99 9.02
CA GLU A 91 -22.71 14.34 8.72
C GLU A 91 -23.00 14.23 7.23
N HIS A 92 -22.36 15.06 6.42
CA HIS A 92 -22.46 15.01 4.95
C HIS A 92 -21.48 14.05 4.30
N ALA A 93 -20.56 13.47 5.06
CA ALA A 93 -19.64 12.45 4.57
C ALA A 93 -20.28 11.06 4.69
N SER A 94 -20.06 10.23 3.69
CA SER A 94 -20.44 8.83 3.74
C SER A 94 -19.49 8.04 4.64
N SER A 95 -19.89 6.85 5.09
CA SER A 95 -19.07 5.99 5.96
C SER A 95 -17.71 5.69 5.35
N ASN A 96 -17.68 5.28 4.10
CA ASN A 96 -16.48 5.14 3.28
C ASN A 96 -16.68 6.04 2.07
N HIS A 97 -16.24 7.27 2.17
CA HIS A 97 -16.57 8.30 1.19
C HIS A 97 -15.68 8.25 -0.04
N CYS A 98 -14.38 8.16 0.18
CA CYS A 98 -13.40 8.05 -0.91
C CYS A 98 -12.22 7.20 -0.50
N LEU A 99 -11.50 6.69 -1.51
CA LEU A 99 -10.31 5.88 -1.36
C LEU A 99 -9.10 6.67 -1.86
N PHE A 100 -8.06 6.70 -1.03
CA PHE A 100 -6.75 7.18 -1.42
C PHE A 100 -5.86 5.97 -1.67
N GLN A 101 -5.34 5.83 -2.87
CA GLN A 101 -4.51 4.68 -3.22
C GLN A 101 -3.27 5.10 -3.99
N PHE A 102 -2.20 4.34 -3.79
CA PHE A 102 -0.96 4.49 -4.52
C PHE A 102 -0.90 3.47 -5.66
N ALA A 103 -0.74 3.95 -6.88
CA ALA A 103 -0.64 3.10 -8.06
C ALA A 103 0.21 3.80 -9.12
N HIS A 104 0.96 3.00 -9.88
CA HIS A 104 1.76 3.50 -11.00
C HIS A 104 2.69 4.67 -10.66
N GLY A 105 3.19 4.71 -9.44
CA GLY A 105 4.11 5.74 -8.97
C GLY A 105 3.47 7.02 -8.44
N TYR A 106 2.15 7.06 -8.36
CA TYR A 106 1.42 8.25 -7.93
C TYR A 106 0.29 7.91 -6.96
N TRP A 107 -0.09 8.90 -6.16
CA TRP A 107 -1.28 8.81 -5.33
C TRP A 107 -2.51 9.25 -6.11
N TYR A 108 -3.61 8.53 -5.92
CA TYR A 108 -4.91 8.79 -6.53
C TYR A 108 -5.98 8.86 -5.47
N VAL A 109 -7.04 9.61 -5.76
CA VAL A 109 -8.26 9.62 -4.96
C VAL A 109 -9.43 9.18 -5.84
N GLU A 110 -10.30 8.32 -5.30
CA GLU A 110 -11.47 7.79 -5.99
C GLU A 110 -12.70 7.89 -5.08
N ASP A 111 -13.82 8.37 -5.62
CA ASP A 111 -15.08 8.41 -4.91
C ASP A 111 -15.69 7.01 -4.82
N LEU A 112 -16.08 6.59 -3.62
CA LEU A 112 -16.66 5.27 -3.37
C LEU A 112 -18.19 5.32 -3.37
N SER A 113 -18.77 5.86 -4.42
CA SER A 113 -20.24 6.01 -4.58
C SER A 113 -20.85 6.77 -3.39
N SER A 114 -20.21 7.83 -2.99
CA SER A 114 -20.66 8.66 -1.87
C SER A 114 -21.97 9.38 -2.21
N THR A 115 -22.77 9.67 -1.20
CA THR A 115 -24.07 10.33 -1.34
C THR A 115 -23.92 11.74 -1.93
N ASN A 116 -22.96 12.51 -1.44
CA ASN A 116 -22.78 13.92 -1.81
C ASN A 116 -21.65 14.17 -2.81
N GLY A 117 -20.93 13.11 -3.20
CA GLY A 117 -19.80 13.21 -4.13
C GLY A 117 -18.52 13.66 -3.45
N THR A 118 -17.43 13.51 -4.17
CA THR A 118 -16.09 13.97 -3.79
C THR A 118 -15.67 15.05 -4.77
N TRP A 119 -15.07 16.12 -4.26
CA TRP A 119 -14.69 17.29 -5.06
C TRP A 119 -13.17 17.48 -4.96
N LEU A 120 -12.53 17.63 -6.11
CA LEU A 120 -11.07 17.89 -6.17
C LEU A 120 -10.87 19.30 -6.73
N ASN A 121 -10.28 20.19 -5.93
CA ASN A 121 -10.02 21.58 -6.29
C ASN A 121 -11.28 22.30 -6.82
N GLY A 122 -12.44 22.03 -6.21
CA GLY A 122 -13.70 22.65 -6.57
C GLY A 122 -14.43 21.97 -7.72
N ARG A 123 -13.94 20.88 -8.25
CA ARG A 123 -14.58 20.13 -9.33
C ARG A 123 -15.02 18.75 -8.83
N ARG A 124 -16.25 18.40 -9.08
CA ARG A 124 -16.78 17.09 -8.72
C ARG A 124 -16.07 16.00 -9.52
N MET A 125 -15.64 14.95 -8.80
CA MET A 125 -14.97 13.79 -9.42
C MET A 125 -15.98 12.72 -9.80
N TYR A 126 -15.76 12.08 -10.93
CA TYR A 126 -16.52 10.90 -11.36
C TYR A 126 -15.63 9.69 -11.57
N ASN A 127 -14.31 9.91 -11.67
CA ASN A 127 -13.29 8.88 -11.85
C ASN A 127 -12.13 9.17 -10.92
N ALA A 128 -11.27 8.15 -10.71
CA ALA A 128 -10.05 8.34 -9.94
C ALA A 128 -9.21 9.48 -10.52
N GLN A 129 -8.69 10.33 -9.65
CA GLN A 129 -7.88 11.49 -10.02
C GLN A 129 -6.53 11.43 -9.34
N ARG A 130 -5.49 11.76 -10.09
CA ARG A 130 -4.13 11.85 -9.56
C ARG A 130 -4.01 13.05 -8.60
N LEU A 131 -3.37 12.79 -7.46
CA LEU A 131 -3.13 13.81 -6.46
C LEU A 131 -1.75 14.45 -6.62
N LYS A 132 -1.68 15.73 -6.29
CA LYS A 132 -0.45 16.52 -6.25
C LYS A 132 -0.40 17.28 -4.94
N LYS A 133 0.79 17.69 -4.55
CA LYS A 133 0.97 18.58 -3.41
C LYS A 133 0.11 19.85 -3.59
N GLY A 134 -0.64 20.19 -2.56
CA GLY A 134 -1.52 21.37 -2.54
C GLY A 134 -2.94 21.10 -3.02
N ASP A 135 -3.24 19.90 -3.52
CA ASP A 135 -4.60 19.56 -3.93
C ASP A 135 -5.55 19.54 -2.73
N LYS A 136 -6.79 19.94 -2.97
CA LYS A 136 -7.83 19.97 -1.95
C LYS A 136 -8.94 19.01 -2.32
N VAL A 137 -9.16 18.02 -1.46
CA VAL A 137 -10.23 17.03 -1.61
C VAL A 137 -11.36 17.40 -0.65
N LYS A 138 -12.52 17.73 -1.17
CA LYS A 138 -13.68 18.10 -0.36
C LYS A 138 -14.61 16.90 -0.21
N ILE A 139 -14.93 16.58 1.03
CA ILE A 139 -15.84 15.51 1.43
C ILE A 139 -16.90 16.13 2.33
N GLY A 140 -18.16 16.18 1.86
CA GLY A 140 -19.19 16.88 2.59
C GLY A 140 -18.81 18.36 2.73
N ARG A 141 -18.64 18.83 3.96
CA ARG A 141 -18.17 20.17 4.28
C ARG A 141 -16.69 20.22 4.67
N THR A 142 -16.07 19.08 4.76
CA THR A 142 -14.67 18.95 5.20
C THR A 142 -13.73 18.97 3.99
N VAL A 143 -12.65 19.72 4.11
CA VAL A 143 -11.61 19.79 3.07
C VAL A 143 -10.36 19.10 3.59
N ILE A 144 -9.87 18.16 2.80
CA ILE A 144 -8.60 17.48 3.02
C ILE A 144 -7.57 18.11 2.09
N VAL A 145 -6.50 18.63 2.66
CA VAL A 145 -5.42 19.24 1.88
C VAL A 145 -4.25 18.26 1.77
N VAL A 146 -3.80 18.02 0.55
CA VAL A 146 -2.61 17.18 0.31
C VAL A 146 -1.37 18.04 0.56
N VAL A 147 -0.67 17.76 1.65
CA VAL A 147 0.52 18.52 2.06
C VAL A 147 1.74 18.01 1.31
N SER A 148 1.84 16.70 1.14
CA SER A 148 2.95 16.05 0.42
C SER A 148 2.52 14.70 -0.12
N THR A 149 3.07 14.33 -1.25
CA THR A 149 2.86 13.01 -1.85
C THR A 149 4.19 12.31 -2.10
#